data_6a025bd30cfe7605772f111c707898c1
#
_entry.id   6a025bd30cfe7605772f111c707898c1
#
_cell.length_a   1.000
_cell.length_b   1.000
_cell.length_c   1.000
_cell.angle_alpha   90.00
_cell.angle_beta   90.00
_cell.angle_gamma   90.00
#
_symmetry.space_group_name_H-M   'P 1'
#
loop_
_entity.id
_entity.type
_entity.pdbx_description
1 polymer ?
#
loop_
_entity_poly.entity_id
_entity_poly.type
_entity_poly.pdbx_seq_one_letter_code
_entity_poly.pdbx_strand_id
1 'polypeptide(L)'
;YQALFNKKGGSIDVIGFDVFGADTLDPFALKNLIPISGLMKNNAGKRKKDFEALASNLKMKYTPKNNTAYDHLMGFNYFITKQISHTYNLLNSNNSNCCLFDISYSEGVSIAKENIRSTMMYIQTKKIIPQFTLTKEGYLERFYSLTGKKDIDVTGYENFSKRFYLNGKSPKKILELFDEKIIHFFENNDYYHVESDGAALLVFSKERVATVKEIEKLFNFGLSLTRLVDKK
;
A
#
# COMPACT_ATOMS: atom_id res chain seq x y z
N TYR A 1 -29.70 -2.92 10.90
CA TYR A 1 -28.62 -3.83 11.30
C TYR A 1 -28.23 -3.51 12.74
N GLN A 2 -28.49 -4.43 13.69
CA GLN A 2 -27.97 -4.31 15.06
C GLN A 2 -26.81 -5.31 15.21
N ALA A 3 -25.65 -4.80 15.58
CA ALA A 3 -24.52 -5.63 15.96
C ALA A 3 -24.59 -5.90 17.48
N LEU A 4 -24.62 -7.15 17.88
CA LEU A 4 -24.55 -7.56 19.29
C LEU A 4 -23.07 -7.74 19.69
N PHE A 5 -22.64 -7.00 20.70
CA PHE A 5 -21.30 -7.06 21.24
C PHE A 5 -21.31 -7.65 22.65
N ASN A 6 -20.43 -8.60 22.91
CA ASN A 6 -20.18 -9.09 24.28
C ASN A 6 -18.76 -8.69 24.70
N LYS A 7 -18.64 -8.01 25.82
CA LYS A 7 -17.36 -7.57 26.38
C LYS A 7 -16.92 -8.53 27.48
N LYS A 8 -15.93 -9.37 27.18
CA LYS A 8 -15.20 -10.14 28.18
C LYS A 8 -13.70 -9.89 28.04
N GLY A 9 -13.08 -9.38 29.11
CA GLY A 9 -11.62 -9.29 29.17
C GLY A 9 -10.96 -8.31 28.21
N GLY A 10 -11.58 -7.16 27.86
CA GLY A 10 -10.95 -6.11 27.06
C GLY A 10 -10.96 -6.31 25.54
N SER A 11 -11.52 -7.40 25.02
CA SER A 11 -11.76 -7.60 23.60
C SER A 11 -13.25 -7.45 23.27
N ILE A 12 -13.55 -6.96 22.07
CA ILE A 12 -14.92 -6.87 21.53
C ILE A 12 -15.04 -8.00 20.49
N ASP A 13 -15.83 -9.01 20.81
CA ASP A 13 -16.15 -10.08 19.88
C ASP A 13 -17.49 -9.79 19.20
N VAL A 14 -17.49 -9.76 17.87
CA VAL A 14 -18.74 -9.68 17.08
C VAL A 14 -19.35 -11.07 17.05
N ILE A 15 -20.52 -11.24 17.66
CA ILE A 15 -21.17 -12.56 17.83
C ILE A 15 -22.08 -12.92 16.63
N GLY A 16 -22.47 -11.95 15.81
CA GLY A 16 -23.29 -12.23 14.60
C GLY A 16 -23.97 -11.00 14.04
N PHE A 17 -24.52 -11.15 12.84
CA PHE A 17 -25.41 -10.19 12.20
C PHE A 17 -26.80 -10.80 12.12
N ASP A 18 -27.79 -10.17 12.73
CA ASP A 18 -29.19 -10.56 12.58
C ASP A 18 -29.80 -9.85 11.36
N VAL A 19 -30.25 -10.63 10.39
CA VAL A 19 -30.88 -10.10 9.16
C VAL A 19 -32.42 -10.23 9.22
N PHE A 20 -32.94 -11.02 10.14
CA PHE A 20 -34.39 -11.23 10.32
C PHE A 20 -34.71 -11.51 11.78
N GLY A 21 -35.35 -10.56 12.45
CA GLY A 21 -36.07 -10.62 13.73
C GLY A 21 -35.60 -11.64 14.77
N ALA A 22 -35.55 -11.21 15.99
CA ALA A 22 -34.89 -11.85 17.14
C ALA A 22 -35.36 -13.25 17.60
N ASP A 23 -36.23 -13.93 16.88
CA ASP A 23 -36.95 -15.10 17.42
C ASP A 23 -36.47 -16.49 17.00
N THR A 24 -35.34 -16.59 16.27
CA THR A 24 -34.88 -17.90 15.73
C THR A 24 -33.40 -18.20 15.80
N LEU A 25 -32.66 -17.71 16.78
CA LEU A 25 -31.28 -18.14 16.98
C LEU A 25 -31.25 -19.49 17.72
N ASP A 26 -31.01 -20.57 16.97
CA ASP A 26 -30.75 -21.88 17.54
C ASP A 26 -29.47 -21.84 18.42
N PRO A 27 -29.59 -22.09 19.75
CA PRO A 27 -28.46 -22.11 20.66
C PRO A 27 -27.36 -23.10 20.27
N PHE A 28 -27.66 -24.11 19.42
CA PHE A 28 -26.71 -25.10 18.92
C PHE A 28 -25.90 -24.61 17.71
N ALA A 29 -26.40 -23.63 16.95
CA ALA A 29 -25.65 -23.04 15.82
C ALA A 29 -24.43 -22.24 16.29
N LEU A 30 -24.48 -21.69 17.49
CA LEU A 30 -23.35 -20.92 18.09
C LEU A 30 -22.14 -21.78 18.48
N LYS A 31 -22.33 -23.10 18.67
CA LYS A 31 -21.20 -24.00 19.04
C LYS A 31 -20.25 -24.30 17.88
N ASN A 32 -20.67 -24.08 16.66
CA ASN A 32 -19.91 -24.37 15.43
C ASN A 32 -19.31 -23.13 14.76
N LEU A 33 -19.49 -21.94 15.34
CA LEU A 33 -18.79 -20.74 14.89
C LEU A 33 -17.31 -20.87 15.24
N ILE A 34 -16.50 -21.07 14.22
CA ILE A 34 -15.04 -20.99 14.36
C ILE A 34 -14.72 -19.59 14.93
N PRO A 35 -14.03 -19.49 16.07
CA PRO A 35 -13.71 -18.19 16.64
C PRO A 35 -12.99 -17.34 15.60
N ILE A 36 -13.49 -16.14 15.29
CA ILE A 36 -12.86 -15.21 14.34
C ILE A 36 -11.40 -14.96 14.72
N SER A 37 -11.07 -14.98 16.03
CA SER A 37 -9.70 -14.94 16.54
C SER A 37 -8.82 -16.10 16.05
N GLY A 38 -9.37 -17.29 15.85
CA GLY A 38 -8.65 -18.45 15.33
C GLY A 38 -8.36 -18.33 13.82
N LEU A 39 -9.32 -17.80 13.04
CA LEU A 39 -9.13 -17.49 11.62
C LEU A 39 -8.08 -16.41 11.40
N MET A 40 -8.09 -15.37 12.22
CA MET A 40 -7.07 -14.30 12.17
C MET A 40 -5.67 -14.82 12.53
N LYS A 41 -5.53 -15.68 13.54
CA LYS A 41 -4.24 -16.31 13.91
C LYS A 41 -3.72 -17.22 12.80
N ASN A 42 -4.58 -18.02 12.17
CA ASN A 42 -4.19 -18.89 11.05
C ASN A 42 -3.73 -18.07 9.83
N ASN A 43 -4.41 -16.96 9.52
CA ASN A 43 -4.02 -16.07 8.42
C ASN A 43 -2.68 -15.36 8.69
N ALA A 44 -2.42 -14.92 9.93
CA ALA A 44 -1.15 -14.31 10.30
C ALA A 44 0.02 -15.29 10.23
N GLY A 45 -0.16 -16.54 10.67
CA GLY A 45 0.83 -17.60 10.55
C GLY A 45 1.13 -17.98 9.12
N LYS A 46 0.10 -18.07 8.25
CA LYS A 46 0.27 -18.29 6.81
C LYS A 46 1.05 -17.13 6.17
N ARG A 47 0.65 -15.88 6.46
CA ARG A 47 1.31 -14.69 5.91
C ARG A 47 2.79 -14.63 6.26
N LYS A 48 3.16 -14.98 7.48
CA LYS A 48 4.56 -15.09 7.91
C LYS A 48 5.33 -16.09 7.04
N LYS A 49 4.80 -17.31 6.86
CA LYS A 49 5.43 -18.36 6.01
C LYS A 49 5.56 -17.90 4.56
N ASP A 50 4.56 -17.20 4.03
CA ASP A 50 4.59 -16.63 2.69
C ASP A 50 5.76 -15.66 2.51
N PHE A 51 5.99 -14.77 3.51
CA PHE A 51 7.10 -13.82 3.48
C PHE A 51 8.46 -14.47 3.71
N GLU A 52 8.56 -15.51 4.54
CA GLU A 52 9.78 -16.31 4.71
C GLU A 52 10.18 -17.00 3.40
N ALA A 53 9.22 -17.56 2.66
CA ALA A 53 9.45 -18.15 1.34
C ALA A 53 9.86 -17.10 0.31
N LEU A 54 9.17 -15.95 0.27
CA LEU A 54 9.54 -14.82 -0.58
C LEU A 54 10.95 -14.30 -0.27
N ALA A 55 11.34 -14.21 1.00
CA ALA A 55 12.68 -13.79 1.40
C ALA A 55 13.75 -14.67 0.77
N SER A 56 13.54 -15.99 0.80
CA SER A 56 14.46 -16.96 0.19
C SER A 56 14.52 -16.80 -1.33
N ASN A 57 13.35 -16.69 -2.00
CA ASN A 57 13.25 -16.56 -3.45
C ASN A 57 13.88 -15.26 -3.98
N LEU A 58 13.63 -14.15 -3.29
CA LEU A 58 14.11 -12.81 -3.65
C LEU A 58 15.52 -12.51 -3.11
N LYS A 59 16.13 -13.43 -2.35
CA LYS A 59 17.42 -13.24 -1.66
C LYS A 59 17.42 -12.00 -0.76
N MET A 60 16.34 -11.80 -0.02
CA MET A 60 16.13 -10.69 0.91
C MET A 60 16.10 -11.19 2.35
N LYS A 61 16.39 -10.30 3.30
CA LYS A 61 16.30 -10.59 4.74
C LYS A 61 14.88 -10.35 5.23
N TYR A 62 14.26 -11.36 5.86
CA TYR A 62 12.95 -11.22 6.48
C TYR A 62 13.05 -10.71 7.92
N THR A 63 12.17 -9.77 8.27
CA THR A 63 12.00 -9.25 9.63
C THR A 63 10.49 -9.19 9.93
N PRO A 64 9.99 -9.94 10.93
CA PRO A 64 8.55 -10.07 11.19
C PRO A 64 7.89 -8.77 11.65
N LYS A 65 8.57 -7.95 12.45
CA LYS A 65 8.08 -6.68 12.97
C LYS A 65 9.22 -5.66 13.05
N ASN A 66 8.96 -4.44 12.60
CA ASN A 66 9.89 -3.33 12.73
C ASN A 66 9.14 -2.09 13.23
N ASN A 67 9.54 -1.56 14.36
CA ASN A 67 8.92 -0.36 14.95
C ASN A 67 9.64 0.94 14.52
N THR A 68 10.79 0.86 13.84
CA THR A 68 11.65 2.02 13.52
C THR A 68 11.58 2.49 12.06
N ALA A 69 10.80 1.83 11.20
CA ALA A 69 10.80 2.08 9.76
C ALA A 69 9.90 3.24 9.28
N TYR A 70 9.34 4.04 10.19
CA TYR A 70 8.33 5.04 9.80
C TYR A 70 8.93 6.34 9.26
N ASP A 71 10.10 6.74 9.73
CA ASP A 71 10.67 8.04 9.42
C ASP A 71 10.86 8.26 7.92
N HIS A 72 11.28 7.21 7.22
CA HIS A 72 11.44 7.25 5.76
C HIS A 72 10.12 7.41 5.01
N LEU A 73 9.00 6.94 5.57
CA LEU A 73 7.69 7.02 4.94
C LEU A 73 7.03 8.39 5.11
N MET A 74 7.41 9.14 6.14
CA MET A 74 6.84 10.47 6.41
C MET A 74 7.24 11.53 5.38
N GLY A 75 8.23 11.25 4.53
CA GLY A 75 8.60 12.10 3.39
C GLY A 75 7.62 12.05 2.21
N PHE A 76 6.76 11.05 2.16
CA PHE A 76 5.79 10.87 1.07
C PHE A 76 4.48 11.58 1.35
N ASN A 77 3.93 12.26 0.33
CA ASN A 77 2.66 12.98 0.45
C ASN A 77 1.51 12.04 0.83
N TYR A 78 1.58 10.78 0.40
CA TYR A 78 0.58 9.75 0.73
C TYR A 78 0.30 9.65 2.23
N PHE A 79 1.32 9.88 3.07
CA PHE A 79 1.18 9.74 4.53
C PHE A 79 0.92 11.06 5.27
N ILE A 80 0.84 12.22 4.59
CA ILE A 80 0.64 13.53 5.26
C ILE A 80 -0.60 13.54 6.16
N THR A 81 -1.71 12.88 5.75
CA THR A 81 -2.97 12.83 6.52
C THR A 81 -3.22 11.48 7.17
N LYS A 82 -2.23 10.58 7.10
CA LYS A 82 -2.37 9.22 7.60
C LYS A 82 -1.54 9.01 8.86
N GLN A 83 -2.11 8.33 9.83
CA GLN A 83 -1.41 7.94 11.03
C GLN A 83 -0.94 6.48 10.90
N ILE A 84 0.36 6.29 10.70
CA ILE A 84 0.97 4.96 10.63
C ILE A 84 0.94 4.35 12.03
N SER A 85 0.39 3.13 12.14
CA SER A 85 0.33 2.38 13.38
C SER A 85 1.56 1.49 13.54
N HIS A 86 1.88 0.69 12.53
CA HIS A 86 3.06 -0.20 12.50
C HIS A 86 3.33 -0.77 11.11
N THR A 87 4.59 -1.18 10.89
CA THR A 87 4.99 -2.00 9.75
C THR A 87 5.37 -3.41 10.24
N TYR A 88 5.14 -4.40 9.38
CA TYR A 88 5.39 -5.80 9.69
C TYR A 88 5.69 -6.57 8.40
N ASN A 89 6.18 -7.80 8.53
CA ASN A 89 6.55 -8.65 7.39
C ASN A 89 7.52 -7.95 6.42
N LEU A 90 8.63 -7.40 6.94
CA LEU A 90 9.59 -6.69 6.11
C LEU A 90 10.52 -7.67 5.37
N LEU A 91 10.70 -7.41 4.08
CA LEU A 91 11.76 -7.98 3.26
C LEU A 91 12.74 -6.86 2.91
N ASN A 92 13.96 -6.95 3.40
CA ASN A 92 15.00 -5.97 3.13
C ASN A 92 16.06 -6.54 2.19
N SER A 93 16.47 -5.77 1.17
CA SER A 93 17.65 -6.10 0.38
C SER A 93 18.92 -6.04 1.24
N ASN A 94 19.98 -6.74 0.83
CA ASN A 94 21.23 -6.82 1.61
C ASN A 94 21.86 -5.46 1.87
N ASN A 95 21.72 -4.51 0.95
CA ASN A 95 22.22 -3.13 1.08
C ASN A 95 21.17 -2.16 1.62
N SER A 96 20.02 -2.65 2.07
CA SER A 96 18.91 -1.87 2.67
C SER A 96 18.35 -0.74 1.80
N ASN A 97 18.65 -0.73 0.49
CA ASN A 97 18.14 0.28 -0.43
C ASN A 97 16.76 -0.05 -1.00
N CYS A 98 16.23 -1.24 -0.72
CA CYS A 98 14.90 -1.69 -1.14
C CYS A 98 14.27 -2.50 -0.02
N CYS A 99 13.02 -2.20 0.31
CA CYS A 99 12.21 -3.03 1.19
C CYS A 99 10.77 -3.19 0.69
N LEU A 100 10.24 -4.38 0.91
CA LEU A 100 8.82 -4.71 0.79
C LEU A 100 8.27 -4.93 2.19
N PHE A 101 7.08 -4.43 2.48
CA PHE A 101 6.50 -4.54 3.81
C PHE A 101 4.99 -4.46 3.79
N ASP A 102 4.38 -5.07 4.79
CA ASP A 102 3.00 -4.79 5.12
C ASP A 102 2.94 -3.61 6.10
N ILE A 103 1.96 -2.74 5.94
CA ILE A 103 1.76 -1.55 6.78
C ILE A 103 0.31 -1.47 7.25
N SER A 104 0.13 -0.98 8.46
CA SER A 104 -1.17 -0.60 9.02
C SER A 104 -1.15 0.88 9.36
N TYR A 105 -2.13 1.60 8.87
CA TYR A 105 -2.30 3.04 9.11
C TYR A 105 -3.79 3.37 9.17
N SER A 106 -4.10 4.54 9.68
CA SER A 106 -5.46 5.04 9.74
C SER A 106 -5.59 6.38 9.06
N GLU A 107 -6.76 6.63 8.48
CA GLU A 107 -7.16 7.86 7.83
C GLU A 107 -8.51 8.32 8.38
N GLY A 108 -8.77 9.64 8.36
CA GLY A 108 -10.01 10.25 8.80
C GLY A 108 -9.96 10.85 10.19
N VAL A 109 -11.08 11.49 10.59
CA VAL A 109 -11.25 12.14 11.89
C VAL A 109 -11.84 11.18 12.91
N SER A 110 -11.70 11.49 14.21
CA SER A 110 -11.96 10.61 15.35
C SER A 110 -13.22 9.72 15.31
N ILE A 111 -14.31 10.17 14.67
CA ILE A 111 -15.59 9.43 14.64
C ILE A 111 -15.66 8.49 13.41
N ALA A 112 -14.93 8.79 12.34
CA ALA A 112 -14.92 8.04 11.08
C ALA A 112 -13.50 7.60 10.67
N LYS A 113 -12.72 7.08 11.64
CA LYS A 113 -11.37 6.63 11.43
C LYS A 113 -11.37 5.24 10.78
N GLU A 114 -10.87 5.15 9.55
CA GLU A 114 -10.70 3.91 8.83
C GLU A 114 -9.31 3.32 9.10
N ASN A 115 -9.25 2.03 9.46
CA ASN A 115 -8.00 1.31 9.61
C ASN A 115 -7.69 0.54 8.34
N ILE A 116 -6.63 0.91 7.66
CA ILE A 116 -6.21 0.36 6.37
C ILE A 116 -4.96 -0.50 6.56
N ARG A 117 -4.91 -1.60 5.83
CA ARG A 117 -3.72 -2.44 5.68
C ARG A 117 -3.32 -2.50 4.23
N SER A 118 -2.03 -2.34 3.95
CA SER A 118 -1.51 -2.41 2.59
C SER A 118 -0.16 -3.11 2.54
N THR A 119 0.21 -3.59 1.36
CA THR A 119 1.58 -4.04 1.08
C THR A 119 2.22 -3.01 0.16
N MET A 120 3.38 -2.52 0.55
CA MET A 120 4.10 -1.45 -0.13
C MET A 120 5.55 -1.83 -0.38
N MET A 121 6.15 -1.19 -1.37
CA MET A 121 7.58 -1.25 -1.66
C MET A 121 8.16 0.14 -1.52
N TYR A 122 9.27 0.25 -0.77
CA TYR A 122 10.14 1.42 -0.73
C TYR A 122 11.44 1.06 -1.42
N ILE A 123 11.94 1.93 -2.30
CA ILE A 123 13.19 1.72 -3.00
C ILE A 123 13.93 3.04 -3.22
N GLN A 124 15.18 3.13 -2.79
CA GLN A 124 16.03 4.28 -2.99
C GLN A 124 16.49 4.37 -4.43
N THR A 125 16.54 5.58 -4.97
CA THR A 125 17.15 5.89 -6.26
C THR A 125 18.62 6.26 -6.06
N LYS A 126 19.45 5.99 -7.07
CA LYS A 126 20.88 6.35 -7.04
C LYS A 126 21.11 7.85 -7.26
N LYS A 127 20.14 8.51 -7.88
CA LYS A 127 20.16 9.94 -8.17
C LYS A 127 18.97 10.63 -7.53
N ILE A 128 19.10 11.91 -7.26
CA ILE A 128 17.96 12.74 -6.87
C ILE A 128 17.08 12.95 -8.10
N ILE A 129 15.80 12.61 -7.97
CA ILE A 129 14.79 12.77 -9.00
C ILE A 129 13.72 13.77 -8.56
N PRO A 130 12.90 14.34 -9.46
CA PRO A 130 11.81 15.21 -9.05
C PRO A 130 10.84 14.53 -8.09
N GLN A 131 10.31 15.27 -7.13
CA GLN A 131 9.18 14.82 -6.32
C GLN A 131 7.93 14.81 -7.17
N PHE A 132 7.28 13.67 -7.25
CA PHE A 132 6.02 13.49 -7.99
C PHE A 132 5.12 12.45 -7.33
N THR A 133 3.85 12.51 -7.68
CA THR A 133 2.85 11.46 -7.40
C THR A 133 2.24 11.04 -8.73
N LEU A 134 2.25 9.75 -9.02
CA LEU A 134 1.55 9.14 -10.14
C LEU A 134 0.53 8.15 -9.60
N THR A 135 -0.73 8.36 -9.92
CA THR A 135 -1.81 7.47 -9.48
C THR A 135 -2.79 7.21 -10.61
N LYS A 136 -3.67 6.23 -10.44
CA LYS A 136 -4.73 5.95 -11.40
C LYS A 136 -5.72 7.11 -11.43
N GLU A 137 -6.16 7.51 -12.62
CA GLU A 137 -7.33 8.37 -12.80
C GLU A 137 -8.53 7.77 -12.03
N GLY A 138 -9.30 8.59 -11.31
CA GLY A 138 -10.41 8.12 -10.45
C GLY A 138 -10.05 7.81 -8.99
N TYR A 139 -8.76 7.72 -8.62
CA TYR A 139 -8.35 7.73 -7.20
C TYR A 139 -8.12 9.15 -6.66
N LEU A 140 -8.41 10.13 -7.48
CA LEU A 140 -8.13 11.55 -7.29
C LEU A 140 -8.85 12.17 -6.10
N GLU A 141 -10.10 11.78 -5.84
CA GLU A 141 -10.92 12.40 -4.79
C GLU A 141 -10.27 12.32 -3.41
N ARG A 142 -9.51 11.25 -3.14
CA ARG A 142 -8.76 11.09 -1.88
C ARG A 142 -7.49 11.95 -1.81
N PHE A 143 -6.93 12.36 -2.95
CA PHE A 143 -5.68 13.15 -3.02
C PHE A 143 -5.91 14.65 -3.26
N TYR A 144 -7.03 15.03 -3.91
CA TYR A 144 -7.35 16.44 -4.20
C TYR A 144 -7.51 17.30 -2.94
N SER A 145 -8.04 16.73 -1.86
CA SER A 145 -8.20 17.46 -0.59
C SER A 145 -6.86 17.91 0.02
N LEU A 146 -5.76 17.29 -0.39
CA LEU A 146 -4.45 17.46 0.24
C LEU A 146 -3.51 18.39 -0.53
N THR A 147 -3.59 18.46 -1.85
CA THR A 147 -2.53 19.11 -2.63
C THR A 147 -3.00 20.31 -3.43
N GLY A 148 -4.29 20.42 -3.75
CA GLY A 148 -4.84 21.52 -4.59
C GLY A 148 -4.11 21.69 -5.94
N LYS A 149 -3.28 20.70 -6.33
CA LYS A 149 -2.35 20.82 -7.45
C LYS A 149 -2.97 20.26 -8.71
N LYS A 150 -2.65 20.95 -9.81
CA LYS A 150 -3.10 20.64 -11.14
C LYS A 150 -2.42 19.40 -11.68
N ASP A 151 -3.16 18.56 -12.43
CA ASP A 151 -2.60 17.48 -13.22
C ASP A 151 -1.53 17.99 -14.20
N ILE A 152 -0.49 17.20 -14.41
CA ILE A 152 0.57 17.50 -15.37
C ILE A 152 0.26 16.69 -16.64
N ASP A 153 -0.34 17.35 -17.64
CA ASP A 153 -0.58 16.75 -18.94
C ASP A 153 0.73 16.46 -19.68
N VAL A 154 0.87 15.23 -20.14
CA VAL A 154 2.02 14.82 -20.96
C VAL A 154 1.63 14.92 -22.44
N THR A 155 1.99 16.04 -23.06
CA THR A 155 1.65 16.34 -24.46
C THR A 155 2.14 15.22 -25.41
N GLY A 156 1.25 14.73 -26.28
CA GLY A 156 1.54 13.67 -27.23
C GLY A 156 1.35 12.25 -26.68
N TYR A 157 0.92 12.12 -25.41
CA TYR A 157 0.67 10.84 -24.76
C TYR A 157 -0.72 10.81 -24.10
N GLU A 158 -1.76 10.98 -24.91
CA GLU A 158 -3.15 11.07 -24.45
C GLU A 158 -3.63 9.80 -23.75
N ASN A 159 -3.12 8.61 -24.14
CA ASN A 159 -3.46 7.35 -23.49
C ASN A 159 -2.88 7.28 -22.08
N PHE A 160 -1.66 7.76 -21.89
CA PHE A 160 -1.06 7.88 -20.57
C PHE A 160 -1.86 8.85 -19.69
N SER A 161 -2.12 10.07 -20.19
CA SER A 161 -2.85 11.11 -19.44
C SER A 161 -4.29 10.71 -19.10
N LYS A 162 -4.97 9.90 -19.94
CA LYS A 162 -6.30 9.33 -19.62
C LYS A 162 -6.27 8.23 -18.55
N ARG A 163 -5.13 7.59 -18.34
CA ARG A 163 -4.99 6.47 -17.41
C ARG A 163 -4.41 6.87 -16.08
N PHE A 164 -3.57 7.90 -16.07
CA PHE A 164 -2.77 8.30 -14.93
C PHE A 164 -2.94 9.80 -14.64
N TYR A 165 -3.03 10.10 -13.37
CA TYR A 165 -2.89 11.44 -12.83
C TYR A 165 -1.45 11.62 -12.37
N LEU A 166 -0.77 12.62 -12.92
CA LEU A 166 0.61 12.97 -12.60
C LEU A 166 0.66 14.35 -11.94
N ASN A 167 1.27 14.44 -10.78
CA ASN A 167 1.38 15.69 -10.02
C ASN A 167 2.75 15.85 -9.38
N GLY A 168 3.16 17.09 -9.11
CA GLY A 168 4.35 17.39 -8.33
C GLY A 168 4.73 18.86 -8.36
N LYS A 169 5.75 19.23 -7.56
CA LYS A 169 6.14 20.63 -7.34
C LYS A 169 6.85 21.28 -8.53
N SER A 170 7.46 20.48 -9.41
CA SER A 170 8.31 20.97 -10.49
C SER A 170 7.91 20.36 -11.83
N PRO A 171 6.80 20.81 -12.46
CA PRO A 171 6.26 20.20 -13.69
C PRO A 171 7.31 20.02 -14.80
N LYS A 172 8.13 21.01 -15.04
CA LYS A 172 9.19 20.94 -16.07
C LYS A 172 10.15 19.77 -15.83
N LYS A 173 10.69 19.63 -14.61
CA LYS A 173 11.61 18.55 -14.27
C LYS A 173 10.92 17.18 -14.30
N ILE A 174 9.63 17.13 -13.96
CA ILE A 174 8.83 15.90 -14.03
C ILE A 174 8.64 15.48 -15.48
N LEU A 175 8.31 16.40 -16.39
CA LEU A 175 8.20 16.11 -17.82
C LEU A 175 9.54 15.72 -18.46
N GLU A 176 10.67 16.26 -17.99
CA GLU A 176 11.99 15.83 -18.40
C GLU A 176 12.31 14.40 -17.93
N LEU A 177 11.81 13.99 -16.74
CA LEU A 177 11.94 12.62 -16.24
C LEU A 177 11.04 11.65 -17.01
N PHE A 178 9.77 12.04 -17.24
CA PHE A 178 8.75 11.22 -17.91
C PHE A 178 8.91 11.25 -19.43
N ASP A 179 10.06 10.73 -19.91
CA ASP A 179 10.28 10.54 -21.34
C ASP A 179 9.47 9.36 -21.89
N GLU A 180 9.54 9.17 -23.20
CA GLU A 180 8.87 8.09 -23.93
C GLU A 180 9.07 6.70 -23.27
N LYS A 181 10.28 6.40 -22.79
CA LYS A 181 10.60 5.10 -22.19
C LYS A 181 9.86 4.88 -20.87
N ILE A 182 9.80 5.91 -20.04
CA ILE A 182 9.09 5.86 -18.75
C ILE A 182 7.58 5.83 -18.98
N ILE A 183 7.07 6.62 -19.92
CA ILE A 183 5.65 6.64 -20.27
C ILE A 183 5.22 5.25 -20.78
N HIS A 184 5.91 4.68 -21.75
CA HIS A 184 5.61 3.34 -22.26
C HIS A 184 5.77 2.26 -21.21
N PHE A 185 6.70 2.42 -20.26
CA PHE A 185 6.81 1.50 -19.14
C PHE A 185 5.51 1.49 -18.32
N PHE A 186 4.95 2.64 -17.98
CA PHE A 186 3.69 2.72 -17.25
C PHE A 186 2.49 2.23 -18.08
N GLU A 187 2.43 2.53 -19.36
CA GLU A 187 1.35 2.08 -20.24
C GLU A 187 1.29 0.56 -20.39
N ASN A 188 2.44 -0.12 -20.36
CA ASN A 188 2.57 -1.56 -20.56
C ASN A 188 2.58 -2.39 -19.28
N ASN A 189 2.39 -1.76 -18.11
CA ASN A 189 2.36 -2.45 -16.83
C ASN A 189 1.00 -2.32 -16.12
N ASP A 190 0.79 -3.14 -15.09
CA ASP A 190 -0.33 -3.01 -14.17
C ASP A 190 -0.30 -1.64 -13.48
N TYR A 191 -1.47 -1.18 -12.99
CA TYR A 191 -1.56 0.08 -12.26
C TYR A 191 -0.94 -0.02 -10.87
N TYR A 192 0.02 0.85 -10.63
CA TYR A 192 0.60 1.10 -9.31
C TYR A 192 0.49 2.59 -8.97
N HIS A 193 0.24 2.88 -7.71
CA HIS A 193 0.55 4.19 -7.15
C HIS A 193 2.06 4.27 -7.03
N VAL A 194 2.64 5.34 -7.55
CA VAL A 194 4.08 5.62 -7.46
C VAL A 194 4.27 7.04 -6.97
N GLU A 195 5.03 7.19 -5.91
CA GLU A 195 5.38 8.49 -5.38
C GLU A 195 6.89 8.60 -5.18
N SER A 196 7.45 9.75 -5.53
CA SER A 196 8.84 10.10 -5.25
C SER A 196 8.91 11.19 -4.19
N ASP A 197 9.73 10.99 -3.16
CA ASP A 197 10.13 12.03 -2.21
C ASP A 197 11.40 12.80 -2.66
N GLY A 198 11.97 12.41 -3.79
CA GLY A 198 13.20 12.95 -4.36
C GLY A 198 14.39 11.99 -4.30
N ALA A 199 14.47 11.15 -3.28
CA ALA A 199 15.57 10.20 -3.06
C ALA A 199 15.13 8.74 -3.13
N ALA A 200 13.83 8.51 -3.06
CA ALA A 200 13.24 7.17 -3.07
C ALA A 200 11.88 7.17 -3.78
N LEU A 201 11.43 5.97 -4.11
CA LEU A 201 10.11 5.67 -4.63
C LEU A 201 9.32 4.85 -3.59
N LEU A 202 8.07 5.23 -3.36
CA LEU A 202 7.04 4.44 -2.70
C LEU A 202 6.12 3.87 -3.78
N VAL A 203 5.95 2.55 -3.80
CA VAL A 203 5.15 1.87 -4.82
C VAL A 203 4.18 0.89 -4.17
N PHE A 204 2.91 0.95 -4.55
CA PHE A 204 1.89 -0.02 -4.16
C PHE A 204 0.72 -0.05 -5.14
N SER A 205 -0.10 -1.11 -5.13
CA SER A 205 -1.22 -1.21 -6.09
C SER A 205 -2.59 -0.92 -5.47
N LYS A 206 -2.80 -1.29 -4.21
CA LYS A 206 -4.11 -1.22 -3.55
C LYS A 206 -3.96 -0.99 -2.04
N GLU A 207 -4.99 -0.42 -1.44
CA GLU A 207 -5.10 -0.25 0.01
C GLU A 207 -5.56 -1.57 0.69
N ARG A 208 -4.91 -2.66 0.33
CA ARG A 208 -5.07 -3.99 0.95
C ARG A 208 -3.76 -4.77 0.90
N VAL A 209 -3.66 -5.79 1.72
CA VAL A 209 -2.51 -6.72 1.69
C VAL A 209 -2.46 -7.46 0.36
N ALA A 210 -1.31 -7.44 -0.30
CA ALA A 210 -1.08 -8.11 -1.57
C ALA A 210 -0.83 -9.61 -1.38
N THR A 211 -1.26 -10.44 -2.32
CA THR A 211 -0.90 -11.86 -2.39
C THR A 211 0.59 -12.02 -2.73
N VAL A 212 1.16 -13.22 -2.53
CA VAL A 212 2.56 -13.53 -2.90
C VAL A 212 2.84 -13.16 -4.35
N LYS A 213 1.97 -13.56 -5.28
CA LYS A 213 2.12 -13.26 -6.72
C LYS A 213 2.07 -11.75 -7.02
N GLU A 214 1.23 -11.01 -6.30
CA GLU A 214 1.17 -9.55 -6.45
C GLU A 214 2.42 -8.88 -5.86
N ILE A 215 3.02 -9.43 -4.80
CA ILE A 215 4.28 -8.91 -4.24
C ILE A 215 5.45 -9.14 -5.21
N GLU A 216 5.52 -10.30 -5.85
CA GLU A 216 6.54 -10.58 -6.87
C GLU A 216 6.42 -9.62 -8.05
N LYS A 217 5.19 -9.36 -8.52
CA LYS A 217 4.93 -8.36 -9.57
C LYS A 217 5.34 -6.95 -9.13
N LEU A 218 4.95 -6.55 -7.92
CA LEU A 218 5.30 -5.25 -7.33
C LEU A 218 6.82 -5.07 -7.25
N PHE A 219 7.54 -6.11 -6.80
CA PHE A 219 8.99 -6.10 -6.71
C PHE A 219 9.65 -5.91 -8.09
N ASN A 220 9.23 -6.70 -9.07
CA ASN A 220 9.77 -6.62 -10.44
C ASN A 220 9.47 -5.27 -11.09
N PHE A 221 8.25 -4.74 -10.88
CA PHE A 221 7.86 -3.42 -11.35
C PHE A 221 8.76 -2.33 -10.74
N GLY A 222 8.88 -2.30 -9.41
CA GLY A 222 9.67 -1.29 -8.71
C GLY A 222 11.15 -1.32 -9.11
N LEU A 223 11.76 -2.51 -9.21
CA LEU A 223 13.15 -2.64 -9.69
C LEU A 223 13.33 -2.15 -11.13
N SER A 224 12.37 -2.45 -12.01
CA SER A 224 12.43 -2.04 -13.41
C SER A 224 12.28 -0.52 -13.54
N LEU A 225 11.34 0.07 -12.81
CA LEU A 225 11.16 1.52 -12.76
C LEU A 225 12.42 2.22 -12.23
N THR A 226 12.99 1.74 -11.12
CA THR A 226 14.19 2.33 -10.53
C THR A 226 15.37 2.32 -11.51
N ARG A 227 15.54 1.20 -12.26
CA ARG A 227 16.58 1.14 -13.31
C ARG A 227 16.36 2.15 -14.44
N LEU A 228 15.13 2.48 -14.77
CA LEU A 228 14.82 3.49 -15.78
C LEU A 228 15.13 4.89 -15.26
N VAL A 229 14.70 5.24 -14.06
CA VAL A 229 14.92 6.59 -13.50
C VAL A 229 16.40 6.83 -13.14
N ASP A 230 17.14 5.81 -12.73
CA ASP A 230 18.56 5.91 -12.40
C ASP A 230 19.48 6.12 -13.64
N LYS A 231 18.96 5.86 -14.85
CA LYS A 231 19.69 6.09 -16.10
C LYS A 231 19.62 7.54 -16.58
N LYS A 232 18.75 8.35 -15.97
CA LYS A 232 18.59 9.77 -16.26
C LYS A 232 19.60 10.61 -15.46
#